data_aa3d6d503df9bdc25b16b859b01fa743
#
_entry.id   aa3d6d503df9bdc25b16b859b01fa743
#
_cell.length_a   1.000
_cell.length_b   1.000
_cell.length_c   1.000
_cell.angle_alpha   90.00
_cell.angle_beta   90.00
_cell.angle_gamma   90.00
#
_symmetry.space_group_name_H-M   'P 1'
#
loop_
_entity.id
_entity.type
_entity.pdbx_description
1 polymer ?
#
loop_
_entity_poly.entity_id
_entity_poly.type
_entity_poly.pdbx_seq_one_letter_code
_entity_poly.pdbx_strand_id
1 'polypeptide(L)'
;MKKIIKIAIDSPAAAGAGTQAKLIAKHYNLFYLDTGKIYRFIGHEKIKDKKNFNYKNIKRKIKNLKIIKLKDKKLLTNKVATEASIVAKDRKIRKIVHNFQTKCAYNPPKKYSGSCLDGRDITYKIIPNADFKFFITANVKTRAIRRYKELKRLNKKTKYI
;
A
#
# COMPACT_ATOMS: atom_id res chain seq x y z
N MET A 1 -24.02 15.75 -8.06
CA MET A 1 -23.12 14.57 -7.93
C MET A 1 -22.91 14.26 -6.45
N LYS A 2 -23.02 12.97 -6.05
CA LYS A 2 -22.79 12.59 -4.66
C LYS A 2 -21.33 12.83 -4.29
N LYS A 3 -21.06 13.57 -3.21
CA LYS A 3 -19.69 13.86 -2.74
C LYS A 3 -18.99 12.54 -2.36
N ILE A 4 -17.82 12.28 -2.92
CA ILE A 4 -16.99 11.11 -2.64
C ILE A 4 -16.18 11.39 -1.37
N ILE A 5 -16.35 10.57 -0.34
CA ILE A 5 -15.57 10.67 0.91
C ILE A 5 -14.16 10.12 0.67
N LYS A 6 -13.14 10.89 1.06
CA LYS A 6 -11.72 10.50 0.94
C LYS A 6 -11.08 10.48 2.31
N ILE A 7 -10.57 9.32 2.71
CA ILE A 7 -9.86 9.11 3.97
C ILE A 7 -8.39 8.81 3.66
N ALA A 8 -7.49 9.59 4.23
CA ALA A 8 -6.06 9.46 4.10
C ALA A 8 -5.44 9.05 5.44
N ILE A 9 -4.67 7.97 5.44
CA ILE A 9 -4.01 7.45 6.65
C ILE A 9 -2.52 7.29 6.38
N ASP A 10 -1.69 7.98 7.18
CA ASP A 10 -0.24 7.80 7.18
C ASP A 10 0.20 7.06 8.44
N SER A 11 1.22 6.23 8.31
CA SER A 11 1.76 5.47 9.44
C SER A 11 3.16 4.93 9.17
N PRO A 12 4.00 4.72 10.20
CA PRO A 12 5.16 3.86 10.08
C PRO A 12 4.74 2.38 9.91
N ALA A 13 5.68 1.55 9.43
CA ALA A 13 5.43 0.13 9.23
C ALA A 13 4.98 -0.55 10.53
N ALA A 14 4.02 -1.49 10.43
CA ALA A 14 3.48 -2.28 11.55
C ALA A 14 2.81 -1.47 12.67
N ALA A 15 2.43 -0.20 12.44
CA ALA A 15 1.70 0.61 13.41
C ALA A 15 0.23 0.19 13.61
N GLY A 16 -0.33 -0.61 12.67
CA GLY A 16 -1.72 -1.06 12.74
C GLY A 16 -2.67 -0.30 11.82
N ALA A 17 -2.16 0.67 11.05
CA ALA A 17 -2.96 1.50 10.15
C ALA A 17 -3.78 0.67 9.16
N GLY A 18 -3.19 -0.34 8.52
CA GLY A 18 -3.91 -1.20 7.58
C GLY A 18 -5.09 -1.96 8.20
N THR A 19 -5.05 -2.27 9.50
CA THR A 19 -6.18 -2.87 10.22
C THR A 19 -7.28 -1.84 10.41
N GLN A 20 -6.94 -0.66 10.91
CA GLN A 20 -7.90 0.43 11.13
C GLN A 20 -8.51 0.90 9.80
N ALA A 21 -7.69 1.10 8.77
CA ALA A 21 -8.16 1.49 7.44
C ALA A 21 -9.17 0.50 6.84
N LYS A 22 -8.95 -0.81 7.03
CA LYS A 22 -9.91 -1.84 6.58
C LYS A 22 -11.22 -1.79 7.36
N LEU A 23 -11.18 -1.59 8.68
CA LEU A 23 -12.37 -1.47 9.51
C LEU A 23 -13.19 -0.24 9.09
N ILE A 24 -12.54 0.91 8.96
CA ILE A 24 -13.16 2.15 8.48
C ILE A 24 -13.77 1.95 7.08
N ALA A 25 -12.99 1.39 6.16
CA ALA A 25 -13.45 1.18 4.79
C ALA A 25 -14.65 0.21 4.71
N LYS A 26 -14.67 -0.83 5.55
CA LYS A 26 -15.80 -1.76 5.65
C LYS A 26 -17.04 -1.07 6.21
N HIS A 27 -16.88 -0.31 7.30
CA HIS A 27 -17.99 0.35 8.01
C HIS A 27 -18.69 1.40 7.12
N TYR A 28 -17.91 2.21 6.41
CA TYR A 28 -18.44 3.31 5.57
C TYR A 28 -18.58 2.94 4.09
N ASN A 29 -18.45 1.67 3.73
CA ASN A 29 -18.48 1.20 2.33
C ASN A 29 -17.51 1.97 1.43
N LEU A 30 -16.23 2.09 1.85
CA LEU A 30 -15.19 2.77 1.09
C LEU A 30 -14.30 1.78 0.35
N PHE A 31 -13.78 2.21 -0.80
CA PHE A 31 -12.73 1.49 -1.51
C PHE A 31 -11.41 1.57 -0.73
N TYR A 32 -10.93 0.44 -0.25
CA TYR A 32 -9.68 0.35 0.50
C TYR A 32 -8.48 0.07 -0.40
N LEU A 33 -7.38 0.83 -0.21
CA LEU A 33 -6.10 0.61 -0.88
C LEU A 33 -4.93 0.71 0.10
N ASP A 34 -4.25 -0.44 0.32
CA ASP A 34 -2.92 -0.51 0.95
C ASP A 34 -1.86 -0.11 -0.10
N THR A 35 -1.39 1.12 -0.02
CA THR A 35 -0.47 1.67 -1.03
C THR A 35 0.92 1.06 -0.96
N GLY A 36 1.35 0.58 0.19
CA GLY A 36 2.60 -0.14 0.37
C GLY A 36 2.66 -1.43 -0.44
N LYS A 37 1.53 -2.08 -0.68
CA LYS A 37 1.46 -3.29 -1.51
C LYS A 37 1.70 -3.04 -2.99
N ILE A 38 1.49 -1.82 -3.48
CA ILE A 38 1.84 -1.47 -4.86
C ILE A 38 3.36 -1.53 -5.04
N TYR A 39 4.12 -0.96 -4.11
CA TYR A 39 5.59 -1.05 -4.14
C TYR A 39 6.06 -2.49 -3.96
N ARG A 40 5.40 -3.30 -3.12
CA ARG A 40 5.68 -4.73 -3.00
C ARG A 40 5.39 -5.48 -4.29
N PHE A 41 4.33 -5.16 -5.00
CA PHE A 41 4.04 -5.71 -6.31
C PHE A 41 5.17 -5.38 -7.31
N ILE A 42 5.62 -4.12 -7.35
CA ILE A 42 6.75 -3.72 -8.23
C ILE A 42 8.04 -4.43 -7.84
N GLY A 43 8.36 -4.53 -6.54
CA GLY A 43 9.52 -5.25 -6.05
C GLY A 43 9.48 -6.75 -6.41
N HIS A 44 8.30 -7.38 -6.30
CA HIS A 44 8.10 -8.77 -6.72
C HIS A 44 8.32 -8.95 -8.23
N GLU A 45 7.77 -8.03 -9.06
CA GLU A 45 7.97 -8.06 -10.51
C GLU A 45 9.46 -7.91 -10.89
N LYS A 46 10.21 -7.06 -10.18
CA LYS A 46 11.66 -6.91 -10.37
C LYS A 46 12.43 -8.18 -10.02
N ILE A 47 12.09 -8.84 -8.91
CA ILE A 47 12.71 -10.11 -8.51
C ILE A 47 12.41 -11.21 -9.54
N LYS A 48 11.16 -11.25 -10.05
CA LYS A 48 10.71 -12.28 -10.99
C LYS A 48 11.38 -12.16 -12.35
N ASP A 49 11.55 -10.96 -12.86
CA ASP A 49 12.07 -10.70 -14.19
C ASP A 49 12.91 -9.43 -14.21
N LYS A 50 14.16 -9.57 -13.77
CA LYS A 50 15.11 -8.47 -13.71
C LYS A 50 15.50 -7.94 -15.10
N LYS A 51 15.56 -8.81 -16.12
CA LYS A 51 15.96 -8.42 -17.50
C LYS A 51 14.93 -7.48 -18.13
N ASN A 52 13.65 -7.72 -17.93
CA ASN A 52 12.55 -6.91 -18.48
C ASN A 52 12.06 -5.83 -17.53
N PHE A 53 12.75 -5.60 -16.40
CA PHE A 53 12.39 -4.55 -15.45
C PHE A 53 12.81 -3.17 -15.97
N ASN A 54 11.87 -2.44 -16.55
CA ASN A 54 12.04 -1.08 -17.03
C ASN A 54 10.79 -0.24 -16.80
N TYR A 55 10.90 1.09 -16.87
CA TYR A 55 9.80 2.01 -16.57
C TYR A 55 8.58 1.83 -17.47
N LYS A 56 8.77 1.52 -18.77
CA LYS A 56 7.68 1.29 -19.74
C LYS A 56 6.84 0.09 -19.31
N ASN A 57 7.50 -1.01 -18.97
CA ASN A 57 6.82 -2.24 -18.52
C ASN A 57 6.15 -2.03 -17.17
N ILE A 58 6.79 -1.36 -16.22
CA ILE A 58 6.19 -1.06 -14.91
C ILE A 58 4.97 -0.15 -15.06
N LYS A 59 5.06 0.90 -15.86
CA LYS A 59 3.90 1.80 -16.15
C LYS A 59 2.73 1.00 -16.71
N ARG A 60 2.97 0.11 -17.68
CA ARG A 60 1.92 -0.77 -18.26
C ARG A 60 1.33 -1.71 -17.21
N LYS A 61 2.16 -2.38 -16.38
CA LYS A 61 1.70 -3.29 -15.33
C LYS A 61 0.88 -2.56 -14.26
N ILE A 62 1.29 -1.37 -13.84
CA ILE A 62 0.54 -0.55 -12.86
C ILE A 62 -0.77 -0.01 -13.45
N LYS A 63 -0.76 0.46 -14.70
CA LYS A 63 -2.00 0.92 -15.38
C LYS A 63 -3.08 -0.18 -15.39
N ASN A 64 -2.67 -1.44 -15.61
CA ASN A 64 -3.56 -2.61 -15.70
C ASN A 64 -3.64 -3.42 -14.39
N LEU A 65 -3.18 -2.85 -13.27
CA LEU A 65 -3.14 -3.56 -11.99
C LEU A 65 -4.55 -3.78 -11.43
N LYS A 66 -4.96 -5.03 -11.37
CA LYS A 66 -6.17 -5.43 -10.65
C LYS A 66 -5.87 -5.51 -9.15
N ILE A 67 -6.68 -4.87 -8.32
CA ILE A 67 -6.48 -4.79 -6.85
C ILE A 67 -6.38 -6.18 -6.20
N ILE A 68 -7.03 -7.19 -6.75
CA ILE A 68 -6.95 -8.55 -6.24
C ILE A 68 -5.50 -9.10 -6.22
N LYS A 69 -4.64 -8.69 -7.17
CA LYS A 69 -3.23 -9.07 -7.20
C LYS A 69 -2.44 -8.55 -6.00
N LEU A 70 -2.90 -7.48 -5.36
CA LEU A 70 -2.29 -6.94 -4.14
C LEU A 70 -2.60 -7.78 -2.89
N LYS A 71 -3.48 -8.80 -3.00
CA LYS A 71 -3.77 -9.76 -1.93
C LYS A 71 -2.86 -10.98 -1.94
N ASP A 72 -2.00 -11.13 -2.95
CA ASP A 72 -1.08 -12.28 -3.07
C ASP A 72 -0.14 -12.34 -1.86
N LYS A 73 -0.09 -13.51 -1.21
CA LYS A 73 0.78 -13.78 -0.06
C LYS A 73 2.26 -13.66 -0.42
N LYS A 74 2.64 -13.89 -1.68
CA LYS A 74 4.02 -13.72 -2.16
C LYS A 74 4.55 -12.30 -1.96
N LEU A 75 3.68 -11.29 -1.91
CA LEU A 75 4.06 -9.90 -1.66
C LEU A 75 4.47 -9.63 -0.20
N LEU A 76 4.22 -10.56 0.73
CA LEU A 76 4.46 -10.36 2.15
C LEU A 76 5.84 -10.83 2.63
N THR A 77 6.64 -11.47 1.76
CA THR A 77 7.97 -11.98 2.10
C THR A 77 8.98 -10.87 2.40
N ASN A 78 10.02 -11.17 3.20
CA ASN A 78 11.08 -10.21 3.50
C ASN A 78 11.83 -9.76 2.24
N LYS A 79 12.18 -10.71 1.34
CA LYS A 79 12.84 -10.41 0.08
C LYS A 79 12.08 -9.36 -0.74
N VAL A 80 10.76 -9.54 -0.86
CA VAL A 80 9.89 -8.58 -1.56
C VAL A 80 9.79 -7.26 -0.80
N ALA A 81 9.75 -7.28 0.53
CA ALA A 81 9.71 -6.05 1.34
C ALA A 81 10.98 -5.20 1.18
N THR A 82 12.15 -5.85 1.17
CA THR A 82 13.44 -5.18 0.93
C THR A 82 13.48 -4.56 -0.47
N GLU A 83 13.12 -5.32 -1.50
CA GLU A 83 13.10 -4.81 -2.87
C GLU A 83 12.08 -3.69 -3.06
N ALA A 84 10.91 -3.78 -2.39
CA ALA A 84 9.91 -2.73 -2.37
C ALA A 84 10.47 -1.41 -1.80
N SER A 85 11.31 -1.48 -0.75
CA SER A 85 11.94 -0.31 -0.16
C SER A 85 12.96 0.34 -1.12
N ILE A 86 13.64 -0.46 -1.92
CA ILE A 86 14.59 0.01 -2.93
C ILE A 86 13.85 0.72 -4.06
N VAL A 87 12.86 0.07 -4.68
CA VAL A 87 12.10 0.66 -5.79
C VAL A 87 11.28 1.88 -5.35
N ALA A 88 10.88 1.97 -4.09
CA ALA A 88 10.19 3.14 -3.54
C ALA A 88 11.07 4.40 -3.43
N LYS A 89 12.39 4.29 -3.51
CA LYS A 89 13.33 5.43 -3.58
C LYS A 89 13.41 6.04 -4.98
N ASP A 90 13.05 5.27 -6.01
CA ASP A 90 13.11 5.73 -7.41
C ASP A 90 12.00 6.74 -7.71
N ARG A 91 12.39 7.96 -8.11
CA ARG A 91 11.47 9.08 -8.39
C ARG A 91 10.52 8.76 -9.56
N LYS A 92 10.98 8.06 -10.60
CA LYS A 92 10.16 7.70 -11.77
C LYS A 92 9.11 6.65 -11.39
N ILE A 93 9.50 5.64 -10.59
CA ILE A 93 8.57 4.65 -10.05
C ILE A 93 7.54 5.34 -9.14
N ARG A 94 7.96 6.24 -8.26
CA ARG A 94 7.03 7.00 -7.40
C ARG A 94 6.01 7.78 -8.23
N LYS A 95 6.41 8.44 -9.32
CA LYS A 95 5.48 9.15 -10.21
C LYS A 95 4.45 8.20 -10.85
N ILE A 96 4.88 7.01 -11.30
CA ILE A 96 3.97 6.00 -11.85
C ILE A 96 2.96 5.54 -10.80
N VAL A 97 3.43 5.25 -9.59
CA VAL A 97 2.59 4.79 -8.46
C VAL A 97 1.65 5.90 -8.00
N HIS A 98 2.14 7.14 -7.88
CA HIS A 98 1.34 8.31 -7.51
C HIS A 98 0.10 8.46 -8.40
N ASN A 99 0.27 8.41 -9.72
CA ASN A 99 -0.83 8.53 -10.67
C ASN A 99 -1.90 7.44 -10.46
N PHE A 100 -1.47 6.22 -10.15
CA PHE A 100 -2.40 5.11 -9.86
C PHE A 100 -3.12 5.33 -8.53
N GLN A 101 -2.41 5.73 -7.48
CA GLN A 101 -2.98 6.01 -6.16
C GLN A 101 -4.01 7.14 -6.22
N THR A 102 -3.66 8.25 -6.88
CA THR A 102 -4.55 9.39 -7.08
C THR A 102 -5.81 8.97 -7.84
N LYS A 103 -5.65 8.21 -8.94
CA LYS A 103 -6.80 7.67 -9.66
C LYS A 103 -7.72 6.85 -8.75
N CYS A 104 -7.16 5.96 -7.94
CA CYS A 104 -7.94 5.13 -7.00
C CYS A 104 -8.62 5.97 -5.91
N ALA A 105 -7.98 7.02 -5.44
CA ALA A 105 -8.50 7.89 -4.40
C ALA A 105 -9.69 8.74 -4.88
N TYR A 106 -9.55 9.37 -6.04
CA TYR A 106 -10.54 10.31 -6.56
C TYR A 106 -11.61 9.67 -7.45
N ASN A 107 -11.33 8.47 -7.99
CA ASN A 107 -12.27 7.71 -8.83
C ASN A 107 -12.38 6.26 -8.35
N PRO A 108 -12.88 6.03 -7.11
CA PRO A 108 -13.13 4.68 -6.63
C PRO A 108 -14.22 4.01 -7.48
N PRO A 109 -14.29 2.66 -7.52
CA PRO A 109 -15.37 1.95 -8.22
C PRO A 109 -16.74 2.40 -7.71
N LYS A 110 -17.71 2.56 -8.62
CA LYS A 110 -19.06 3.16 -8.36
C LYS A 110 -19.83 2.50 -7.20
N LYS A 111 -19.55 1.25 -6.87
CA LYS A 111 -20.18 0.52 -5.76
C LYS A 111 -19.76 1.03 -4.36
N TYR A 112 -18.72 1.86 -4.27
CA TYR A 112 -18.23 2.43 -3.01
C TYR A 112 -18.66 3.88 -2.85
N SER A 113 -18.85 4.31 -1.60
CA SER A 113 -19.20 5.69 -1.25
C SER A 113 -18.01 6.65 -1.24
N GLY A 114 -16.79 6.12 -1.42
CA GLY A 114 -15.55 6.89 -1.39
C GLY A 114 -14.33 5.99 -1.35
N SER A 115 -13.22 6.52 -0.84
CA SER A 115 -11.93 5.83 -0.76
C SER A 115 -11.28 5.97 0.61
N CYS A 116 -10.53 4.95 1.03
CA CYS A 116 -9.67 4.94 2.20
C CYS A 116 -8.32 4.38 1.81
N LEU A 117 -7.29 5.23 1.79
CA LEU A 117 -5.92 4.86 1.46
C LEU A 117 -5.04 4.91 2.69
N ASP A 118 -4.22 3.87 2.90
CA ASP A 118 -3.17 3.88 3.91
C ASP A 118 -1.77 3.76 3.30
N GLY A 119 -0.80 4.44 3.92
CA GLY A 119 0.57 4.47 3.45
C GLY A 119 1.49 5.38 4.25
N ARG A 120 2.31 6.18 3.57
CA ARG A 120 3.32 7.04 4.21
C ARG A 120 3.32 8.50 3.79
N ASP A 121 2.73 8.84 2.70
CA ASP A 121 2.65 10.22 2.18
C ASP A 121 1.26 10.48 1.56
N ILE A 122 0.26 9.82 2.13
CA ILE A 122 -1.11 9.88 1.63
C ILE A 122 -1.76 11.21 1.96
N THR A 123 -1.57 11.68 3.22
CA THR A 123 -2.25 12.87 3.75
C THR A 123 -1.80 14.19 3.12
N TYR A 124 -0.60 14.24 2.54
CA TYR A 124 -0.03 15.48 2.00
C TYR A 124 0.37 15.41 0.53
N LYS A 125 0.65 14.22 -0.03
CA LYS A 125 1.02 14.08 -1.44
C LYS A 125 -0.07 13.46 -2.31
N ILE A 126 -0.75 12.43 -1.83
CA ILE A 126 -1.68 11.65 -2.64
C ILE A 126 -3.08 12.25 -2.56
N ILE A 127 -3.55 12.55 -1.34
CA ILE A 127 -4.86 13.14 -1.10
C ILE A 127 -4.71 14.35 -0.17
N PRO A 128 -4.07 15.45 -0.61
CA PRO A 128 -3.86 16.63 0.23
C PRO A 128 -5.16 17.30 0.68
N ASN A 129 -6.25 17.08 -0.03
CA ASN A 129 -7.60 17.54 0.29
C ASN A 129 -8.52 16.39 0.72
N ALA A 130 -7.98 15.38 1.44
CA ALA A 130 -8.80 14.34 2.04
C ALA A 130 -9.79 14.95 3.06
N ASP A 131 -11.01 14.39 3.11
CA ASP A 131 -12.04 14.84 4.08
C ASP A 131 -11.62 14.48 5.51
N PHE A 132 -10.91 13.35 5.69
CA PHE A 132 -10.32 12.93 6.96
C PHE A 132 -8.88 12.49 6.78
N LYS A 133 -8.00 12.98 7.67
CA LYS A 133 -6.58 12.65 7.68
C LYS A 133 -6.18 12.10 9.04
N PHE A 134 -5.52 10.95 9.04
CA PHE A 134 -5.07 10.29 10.26
C PHE A 134 -3.57 9.98 10.18
N PHE A 135 -2.89 10.14 11.30
CA PHE A 135 -1.54 9.61 11.49
C PHE A 135 -1.60 8.56 12.60
N ILE A 136 -1.41 7.28 12.24
CA ILE A 136 -1.48 6.16 13.19
C ILE A 136 -0.08 5.72 13.53
N THR A 137 0.26 5.71 14.82
CA THR A 137 1.56 5.31 15.31
C THR A 137 1.46 4.24 16.39
N ALA A 138 2.57 3.59 16.68
CA ALA A 138 2.80 2.72 17.82
C ALA A 138 4.29 2.74 18.16
N ASN A 139 4.66 2.48 19.41
CA ASN A 139 6.05 2.45 19.81
C ASN A 139 6.85 1.38 19.03
N VAL A 140 8.17 1.55 18.97
CA VAL A 140 9.06 0.70 18.15
C VAL A 140 8.97 -0.76 18.57
N LYS A 141 8.95 -1.06 19.87
CA LYS A 141 8.85 -2.43 20.41
C LYS A 141 7.57 -3.13 19.95
N THR A 142 6.42 -2.44 20.07
CA THR A 142 5.13 -2.97 19.59
C THR A 142 5.15 -3.24 18.08
N ARG A 143 5.71 -2.33 17.28
CA ARG A 143 5.82 -2.50 15.83
C ARG A 143 6.74 -3.67 15.45
N ALA A 144 7.87 -3.84 16.16
CA ALA A 144 8.78 -4.97 15.97
C ALA A 144 8.10 -6.30 16.27
N ILE A 145 7.40 -6.41 17.40
CA ILE A 145 6.64 -7.62 17.79
C ILE A 145 5.56 -7.94 16.75
N ARG A 146 4.79 -6.95 16.30
CA ARG A 146 3.76 -7.14 15.26
C ARG A 146 4.36 -7.65 13.96
N ARG A 147 5.49 -7.07 13.54
CA ARG A 147 6.19 -7.50 12.32
C ARG A 147 6.74 -8.91 12.44
N TYR A 148 7.34 -9.23 13.58
CA TYR A 148 7.81 -10.60 13.85
C TYR A 148 6.66 -11.62 13.77
N LYS A 149 5.53 -11.35 14.43
CA LYS A 149 4.35 -12.23 14.40
C LYS A 149 3.81 -12.41 12.97
N GLU A 150 3.78 -11.34 12.17
CA GLU A 150 3.38 -11.40 10.76
C GLU A 150 4.31 -12.32 9.96
N LEU A 151 5.63 -12.15 10.11
CA LEU A 151 6.62 -12.95 9.41
C LEU A 151 6.61 -14.42 9.86
N LYS A 152 6.44 -14.69 11.16
CA LYS A 152 6.35 -16.06 11.70
C LYS A 152 5.13 -16.81 11.16
N ARG A 153 4.01 -16.13 10.93
CA ARG A 153 2.83 -16.73 10.28
C ARG A 153 3.10 -17.12 8.82
N LEU A 154 3.98 -16.39 8.14
CA LEU A 154 4.35 -16.66 6.75
C LEU A 154 5.49 -17.69 6.63
N ASN A 155 6.40 -17.71 7.60
CA ASN A 155 7.53 -18.61 7.65
C ASN A 155 7.86 -18.99 9.10
N LYS A 156 7.60 -20.25 9.48
CA LYS A 156 7.84 -20.77 10.83
C LYS A 156 9.31 -20.69 11.28
N LYS A 157 10.28 -20.62 10.33
CA LYS A 157 11.73 -20.49 10.62
C LYS A 157 12.17 -19.05 10.96
N THR A 158 11.28 -18.06 10.94
CA THR A 158 11.63 -16.67 11.28
C THR A 158 12.00 -16.57 12.75
N LYS A 159 13.23 -16.11 13.04
CA LYS A 159 13.71 -15.81 14.40
C LYS A 159 13.40 -14.37 14.78
N TYR A 160 13.20 -14.12 16.07
CA TYR A 160 13.14 -12.76 16.63
C TYR A 160 14.58 -12.27 16.87
N ILE A 161 14.95 -11.13 16.30
CA ILE A 161 16.26 -10.50 16.46
C ILE A 161 16.08 -9.28 17.35
#